data_2e277b6593fd567b05c08de35bba1f8c
#
_entry.id   2e277b6593fd567b05c08de35bba1f8c
#
_cell.length_a   1.000
_cell.length_b   1.000
_cell.length_c   1.000
_cell.angle_alpha   90.00
_cell.angle_beta   90.00
_cell.angle_gamma   90.00
#
_symmetry.space_group_name_H-M   'P 1'
#
loop_
_entity.id
_entity.type
_entity.pdbx_description
1 polymer ?
#
loop_
_entity_poly.entity_id
_entity_poly.type
_entity_poly.pdbx_seq_one_letter_code
_entity_poly.pdbx_strand_id
1 'polypeptide(L)'
;IRMPVRTMSRSDWRILQYSARCSRIRFIGILPCARIPFDSPIFDMKTFKKTAVIGAGAWGTALSIILSKNFGEVSVWAREGEIVDSVAASRENSVFLPGVKIPENVEFSGDARRVLQGAQMVVWVVPIKYLSSAAEAFAPHVEEGAIMVNAGKGIEVGTWRRPSEILEAAVKQASSVGSIMGPNIAYEVAQDRYAEDIVALTSHSDSVLAARAFSTPSFIVRPSDDVVGVEIGAALKNIVALAAGFCDG
;
A
#
# COMPACT_ATOMS: atom_id res chain seq x y z
N ILE A 1 21.44 3.64 -44.00
CA ILE A 1 22.50 3.99 -43.03
C ILE A 1 22.14 3.18 -41.78
N ARG A 2 22.84 2.06 -41.51
CA ARG A 2 22.68 1.23 -40.32
C ARG A 2 23.48 1.87 -39.18
N MET A 3 22.81 2.29 -38.12
CA MET A 3 23.47 2.64 -36.86
C MET A 3 23.79 1.35 -36.07
N PRO A 4 24.96 1.23 -35.43
CA PRO A 4 25.29 0.06 -34.62
C PRO A 4 24.51 0.08 -33.31
N VAL A 5 23.86 -1.03 -33.01
CA VAL A 5 23.23 -1.30 -31.69
C VAL A 5 24.37 -1.48 -30.70
N ARG A 6 24.53 -0.50 -29.80
CA ARG A 6 25.46 -0.60 -28.67
C ARG A 6 24.74 -1.36 -27.55
N THR A 7 25.23 -2.55 -27.25
CA THR A 7 24.81 -3.31 -26.06
C THR A 7 25.18 -2.53 -24.78
N MET A 8 24.21 -2.06 -24.05
CA MET A 8 24.39 -1.38 -22.74
C MET A 8 24.85 -2.38 -21.68
N SER A 9 25.91 -2.04 -20.97
CA SER A 9 26.43 -2.83 -19.85
C SER A 9 25.58 -2.67 -18.60
N ARG A 10 25.69 -3.62 -17.63
CA ARG A 10 24.99 -3.55 -16.35
C ARG A 10 25.28 -2.29 -15.52
N SER A 11 26.35 -1.57 -15.82
CA SER A 11 26.71 -0.29 -15.19
C SER A 11 25.89 0.89 -15.72
N ASP A 12 25.37 0.82 -16.95
CA ASP A 12 24.65 1.92 -17.59
C ASP A 12 23.25 2.13 -17.00
N TRP A 13 22.67 1.10 -16.37
CA TRP A 13 21.38 1.19 -15.66
C TRP A 13 21.41 2.02 -14.38
N ARG A 14 22.60 2.23 -13.80
CA ARG A 14 22.75 3.07 -12.60
C ARG A 14 22.71 4.58 -12.89
N ILE A 15 22.91 5.00 -14.13
CA ILE A 15 23.00 6.42 -14.52
C ILE A 15 21.64 6.97 -14.96
N LEU A 16 20.68 6.14 -15.35
CA LEU A 16 19.32 6.57 -15.70
C LEU A 16 18.46 6.98 -14.49
N GLN A 17 18.91 6.73 -13.26
CA GLN A 17 18.22 7.15 -12.04
C GLN A 17 18.44 8.62 -11.65
N TYR A 18 19.34 9.38 -12.29
CA TYR A 18 19.72 10.73 -11.83
C TYR A 18 20.04 11.75 -12.92
N SER A 19 19.33 11.81 -14.02
CA SER A 19 19.34 13.03 -14.83
C SER A 19 18.12 13.16 -15.74
N ALA A 20 16.94 13.30 -15.18
CA ALA A 20 15.82 13.88 -15.90
C ALA A 20 15.97 15.40 -15.95
N ARG A 21 16.81 15.90 -16.85
CA ARG A 21 16.59 17.20 -17.46
C ARG A 21 15.35 17.07 -18.34
N CYS A 22 14.18 17.20 -17.74
CA CYS A 22 12.91 17.29 -18.42
C CYS A 22 12.77 18.69 -19.05
N SER A 23 13.42 18.89 -20.21
CA SER A 23 13.13 20.02 -21.08
C SER A 23 12.70 19.48 -22.43
N ARG A 24 11.38 19.41 -22.63
CA ARG A 24 10.63 19.26 -23.88
C ARG A 24 9.68 18.07 -23.98
N ILE A 25 8.88 17.83 -22.93
CA ILE A 25 7.57 17.22 -23.16
C ILE A 25 6.53 18.14 -22.52
N ARG A 26 5.79 18.88 -23.33
CA ARG A 26 4.60 19.59 -22.88
C ARG A 26 3.51 18.56 -22.65
N PHE A 27 3.41 18.04 -21.44
CA PHE A 27 2.18 17.40 -20.98
C PHE A 27 1.17 18.50 -20.65
N ILE A 28 0.06 18.49 -21.36
CA ILE A 28 -1.08 19.36 -21.14
C ILE A 28 -1.63 19.05 -19.76
N GLY A 29 -1.53 19.98 -18.82
CA GLY A 29 -2.42 20.07 -17.67
C GLY A 29 -2.07 19.27 -16.41
N ILE A 30 -0.81 18.88 -16.16
CA ILE A 30 -0.41 18.40 -14.84
C ILE A 30 0.21 19.59 -14.10
N LEU A 31 -0.52 20.10 -13.09
CA LEU A 31 0.03 21.03 -12.11
C LEU A 31 1.33 20.49 -11.55
N PRO A 32 2.39 21.29 -11.39
CA PRO A 32 3.63 20.85 -10.78
C PRO A 32 3.29 20.32 -9.38
N CYS A 33 3.54 19.04 -9.15
CA CYS A 33 3.39 18.42 -7.85
C CYS A 33 4.28 19.20 -6.88
N ALA A 34 3.66 20.06 -6.07
CA ALA A 34 4.36 20.79 -5.04
C ALA A 34 5.05 19.76 -4.14
N ARG A 35 6.37 19.80 -4.06
CA ARG A 35 7.13 19.06 -3.07
C ARG A 35 6.64 19.55 -1.72
N ILE A 36 5.77 18.78 -1.06
CA ILE A 36 5.45 19.04 0.34
C ILE A 36 6.75 18.75 1.11
N PRO A 37 7.36 19.76 1.74
CA PRO A 37 8.56 19.51 2.53
C PRO A 37 8.23 18.50 3.63
N PHE A 38 9.06 17.48 3.80
CA PHE A 38 8.92 16.47 4.84
C PHE A 38 8.90 17.09 6.26
N ASP A 39 9.39 18.33 6.40
CA ASP A 39 9.51 19.10 7.65
C ASP A 39 8.41 20.16 7.85
N SER A 40 7.29 20.08 7.15
CA SER A 40 6.21 21.04 7.38
C SER A 40 5.55 20.79 8.75
N PRO A 41 5.56 21.79 9.70
CA PRO A 41 5.11 21.60 11.08
C PRO A 41 3.59 21.54 11.26
N ILE A 42 2.82 21.34 10.19
CA ILE A 42 1.36 21.52 10.19
C ILE A 42 0.62 20.29 10.73
N PHE A 43 1.28 19.15 10.91
CA PHE A 43 0.64 17.96 11.47
C PHE A 43 1.52 17.27 12.50
N ASP A 44 1.08 17.34 13.76
CA ASP A 44 1.62 16.53 14.85
C ASP A 44 1.36 15.03 14.51
N MET A 45 2.42 14.31 14.14
CA MET A 45 2.40 12.87 13.83
C MET A 45 1.92 11.99 15.01
N LYS A 46 1.65 12.57 16.16
CA LYS A 46 1.06 11.90 17.32
C LYS A 46 -0.43 11.55 17.13
N THR A 47 -1.03 11.87 15.98
CA THR A 47 -2.48 11.73 15.77
C THR A 47 -2.92 10.28 15.61
N PHE A 48 -2.12 9.42 15.01
CA PHE A 48 -2.45 7.99 14.88
C PHE A 48 -1.66 7.15 15.89
N LYS A 49 -2.37 6.53 16.83
CA LYS A 49 -1.75 5.66 17.84
C LYS A 49 -1.66 4.21 17.37
N LYS A 50 -2.71 3.73 16.70
CA LYS A 50 -2.85 2.34 16.26
C LYS A 50 -3.34 2.25 14.82
N THR A 51 -2.76 1.31 14.07
CA THR A 51 -3.27 0.87 12.77
C THR A 51 -3.48 -0.64 12.75
N ALA A 52 -4.48 -1.08 12.00
CA ALA A 52 -4.76 -2.48 11.76
C ALA A 52 -4.45 -2.86 10.31
N VAL A 53 -3.93 -4.06 10.08
CA VAL A 53 -3.71 -4.65 8.76
C VAL A 53 -4.51 -5.94 8.65
N ILE A 54 -5.43 -6.02 7.71
CA ILE A 54 -6.25 -7.20 7.49
C ILE A 54 -5.65 -8.03 6.35
N GLY A 55 -4.98 -9.13 6.72
CA GLY A 55 -4.30 -10.04 5.80
C GLY A 55 -2.81 -10.10 6.04
N ALA A 56 -2.33 -11.28 6.44
CA ALA A 56 -0.94 -11.58 6.83
C ALA A 56 -0.13 -12.26 5.70
N GLY A 57 -0.49 -12.02 4.43
CA GLY A 57 0.34 -12.44 3.29
C GLY A 57 1.65 -11.65 3.21
N ALA A 58 2.48 -11.92 2.21
CA ALA A 58 3.76 -11.22 2.01
C ALA A 58 3.60 -9.70 2.00
N TRP A 59 2.60 -9.18 1.26
CA TRP A 59 2.37 -7.73 1.16
C TRP A 59 1.85 -7.12 2.46
N GLY A 60 0.90 -7.78 3.15
CA GLY A 60 0.40 -7.29 4.44
C GLY A 60 1.47 -7.27 5.52
N THR A 61 2.34 -8.29 5.56
CA THR A 61 3.49 -8.32 6.45
C THR A 61 4.49 -7.21 6.12
N ALA A 62 4.81 -6.97 4.84
CA ALA A 62 5.70 -5.89 4.44
C ALA A 62 5.13 -4.50 4.80
N LEU A 63 3.84 -4.26 4.55
CA LEU A 63 3.18 -3.01 4.93
C LEU A 63 3.13 -2.82 6.45
N SER A 64 2.92 -3.88 7.23
CA SER A 64 2.96 -3.77 8.71
C SER A 64 4.33 -3.36 9.23
N ILE A 65 5.42 -3.82 8.60
CA ILE A 65 6.80 -3.40 8.90
C ILE A 65 7.01 -1.92 8.53
N ILE A 66 6.50 -1.46 7.38
CA ILE A 66 6.56 -0.05 7.00
C ILE A 66 5.80 0.82 8.00
N LEU A 67 4.56 0.45 8.31
CA LEU A 67 3.70 1.19 9.24
C LEU A 67 4.28 1.25 10.65
N SER A 68 4.96 0.20 11.11
CA SER A 68 5.59 0.17 12.43
C SER A 68 6.65 1.23 12.67
N LYS A 69 7.19 1.82 11.61
CA LYS A 69 8.15 2.92 11.69
C LYS A 69 7.51 4.26 12.06
N ASN A 70 6.20 4.39 11.78
CA ASN A 70 5.44 5.63 11.97
C ASN A 70 4.34 5.51 13.04
N PHE A 71 4.01 4.28 13.48
CA PHE A 71 2.98 4.02 14.49
C PHE A 71 3.57 3.36 15.74
N GLY A 72 2.97 3.67 16.90
CA GLY A 72 3.32 3.01 18.16
C GLY A 72 2.84 1.56 18.22
N GLU A 73 1.71 1.25 17.58
CA GLU A 73 1.10 -0.08 17.56
C GLU A 73 0.56 -0.42 16.17
N VAL A 74 0.94 -1.59 15.67
CA VAL A 74 0.42 -2.18 14.43
C VAL A 74 -0.11 -3.57 14.75
N SER A 75 -1.41 -3.79 14.51
CA SER A 75 -2.04 -5.10 14.72
C SER A 75 -2.38 -5.73 13.37
N VAL A 76 -1.97 -6.97 13.16
CA VAL A 76 -2.17 -7.69 11.90
C VAL A 76 -3.13 -8.85 12.12
N TRP A 77 -4.20 -8.90 11.34
CA TRP A 77 -5.06 -10.07 11.33
C TRP A 77 -4.53 -11.13 10.38
N ALA A 78 -4.32 -12.32 10.91
CA ALA A 78 -3.91 -13.51 10.17
C ALA A 78 -5.02 -14.57 10.26
N ARG A 79 -5.43 -15.09 9.09
CA ARG A 79 -6.41 -16.17 9.04
C ARG A 79 -5.81 -17.50 9.49
N GLU A 80 -4.56 -17.73 9.13
CA GLU A 80 -3.82 -18.96 9.41
C GLU A 80 -3.12 -18.86 10.77
N GLY A 81 -3.50 -19.76 11.73
CA GLY A 81 -2.91 -19.78 13.08
C GLY A 81 -1.40 -20.02 13.06
N GLU A 82 -0.90 -20.81 12.11
CA GLU A 82 0.54 -21.08 11.94
C GLU A 82 1.38 -19.82 11.72
N ILE A 83 0.80 -18.76 11.10
CA ILE A 83 1.47 -17.48 10.92
C ILE A 83 1.59 -16.75 12.26
N VAL A 84 0.51 -16.76 13.06
CA VAL A 84 0.50 -16.15 14.40
C VAL A 84 1.56 -16.82 15.28
N ASP A 85 1.59 -18.16 15.26
CA ASP A 85 2.55 -18.96 16.03
C ASP A 85 4.00 -18.72 15.57
N SER A 86 4.24 -18.66 14.25
CA SER A 86 5.56 -18.38 13.67
C SER A 86 6.07 -17.00 14.12
N VAL A 87 5.23 -15.97 14.05
CA VAL A 87 5.61 -14.61 14.45
C VAL A 87 5.83 -14.55 15.97
N ALA A 88 5.02 -15.21 16.77
CA ALA A 88 5.18 -15.26 18.22
C ALA A 88 6.50 -15.95 18.63
N ALA A 89 6.87 -17.04 17.93
CA ALA A 89 8.06 -17.83 18.25
C ALA A 89 9.37 -17.20 17.76
N SER A 90 9.36 -16.57 16.56
CA SER A 90 10.61 -16.17 15.88
C SER A 90 10.63 -14.74 15.38
N ARG A 91 9.55 -13.97 15.56
CA ARG A 91 9.38 -12.63 14.97
C ARG A 91 9.60 -12.66 13.44
N GLU A 92 9.02 -13.68 12.78
CA GLU A 92 9.15 -13.88 11.35
C GLU A 92 7.88 -14.55 10.80
N ASN A 93 7.40 -14.07 9.65
CA ASN A 93 6.39 -14.76 8.88
C ASN A 93 7.08 -15.75 7.92
N SER A 94 7.42 -16.92 8.43
CA SER A 94 8.18 -17.93 7.69
C SER A 94 7.44 -18.50 6.48
N VAL A 95 6.11 -18.35 6.42
CA VAL A 95 5.26 -18.85 5.32
C VAL A 95 5.30 -17.91 4.12
N PHE A 96 5.08 -16.61 4.34
CA PHE A 96 4.87 -15.66 3.26
C PHE A 96 6.00 -14.64 3.07
N LEU A 97 6.83 -14.40 4.09
CA LEU A 97 7.94 -13.45 4.03
C LEU A 97 9.15 -13.94 4.82
N PRO A 98 9.74 -15.11 4.43
CA PRO A 98 10.85 -15.70 5.16
C PRO A 98 12.09 -14.80 5.14
N GLY A 99 12.88 -14.86 6.22
CA GLY A 99 14.14 -14.12 6.36
C GLY A 99 13.98 -12.63 6.70
N VAL A 100 12.75 -12.15 6.96
CA VAL A 100 12.48 -10.77 7.33
C VAL A 100 12.00 -10.70 8.79
N LYS A 101 12.70 -9.93 9.62
CA LYS A 101 12.30 -9.72 11.02
C LYS A 101 11.18 -8.71 11.15
N ILE A 102 10.20 -9.07 11.96
CA ILE A 102 9.03 -8.23 12.28
C ILE A 102 9.32 -7.44 13.55
N PRO A 103 9.16 -6.09 13.53
CA PRO A 103 9.38 -5.23 14.69
C PRO A 103 8.49 -5.58 15.88
N GLU A 104 8.97 -5.29 17.11
CA GLU A 104 8.27 -5.65 18.36
C GLU A 104 6.89 -4.98 18.52
N ASN A 105 6.71 -3.80 17.97
CA ASN A 105 5.44 -3.06 17.99
C ASN A 105 4.42 -3.54 16.93
N VAL A 106 4.70 -4.66 16.24
CA VAL A 106 3.77 -5.32 15.32
C VAL A 106 3.29 -6.62 15.95
N GLU A 107 1.98 -6.74 16.18
CA GLU A 107 1.35 -7.94 16.74
C GLU A 107 0.48 -8.65 15.70
N PHE A 108 0.52 -9.99 15.71
CA PHE A 108 -0.32 -10.81 14.84
C PHE A 108 -1.38 -11.54 15.68
N SER A 109 -2.61 -11.59 15.19
CA SER A 109 -3.72 -12.27 15.86
C SER A 109 -4.74 -12.82 14.86
N GLY A 110 -5.37 -13.94 15.19
CA GLY A 110 -6.53 -14.47 14.47
C GLY A 110 -7.86 -13.83 14.91
N ASP A 111 -7.85 -13.04 15.99
CA ASP A 111 -9.04 -12.36 16.51
C ASP A 111 -9.20 -10.97 15.87
N ALA A 112 -10.19 -10.86 14.97
CA ALA A 112 -10.49 -9.62 14.25
C ALA A 112 -10.90 -8.47 15.20
N ARG A 113 -11.65 -8.77 16.28
CA ARG A 113 -12.07 -7.76 17.24
C ARG A 113 -10.86 -7.15 17.96
N ARG A 114 -9.92 -7.98 18.42
CA ARG A 114 -8.69 -7.53 19.08
C ARG A 114 -7.84 -6.67 18.13
N VAL A 115 -7.74 -7.08 16.88
CA VAL A 115 -6.94 -6.36 15.86
C VAL A 115 -7.53 -4.99 15.56
N LEU A 116 -8.84 -4.89 15.39
CA LEU A 116 -9.54 -3.68 14.97
C LEU A 116 -9.81 -2.69 16.10
N GLN A 117 -9.88 -3.15 17.36
CA GLN A 117 -10.17 -2.32 18.51
C GLN A 117 -9.17 -1.15 18.62
N GLY A 118 -9.68 0.09 18.60
CA GLY A 118 -8.89 1.32 18.69
C GLY A 118 -8.08 1.67 17.43
N ALA A 119 -8.25 0.93 16.33
CA ALA A 119 -7.55 1.21 15.09
C ALA A 119 -8.16 2.44 14.39
N GLN A 120 -7.35 3.45 14.15
CA GLN A 120 -7.73 4.70 13.48
C GLN A 120 -7.57 4.61 11.95
N MET A 121 -6.74 3.70 11.49
CA MET A 121 -6.57 3.34 10.08
C MET A 121 -6.61 1.82 9.95
N VAL A 122 -7.33 1.31 8.95
CA VAL A 122 -7.41 -0.13 8.63
C VAL A 122 -6.95 -0.35 7.21
N VAL A 123 -5.88 -1.13 7.06
CA VAL A 123 -5.28 -1.47 5.76
C VAL A 123 -5.75 -2.86 5.33
N TRP A 124 -6.47 -2.92 4.22
CA TRP A 124 -7.04 -4.17 3.69
C TRP A 124 -6.10 -4.79 2.65
N VAL A 125 -5.49 -5.90 3.00
CA VAL A 125 -4.56 -6.64 2.13
C VAL A 125 -5.15 -8.02 1.82
N VAL A 126 -6.40 -8.00 1.40
CA VAL A 126 -7.21 -9.19 1.10
C VAL A 126 -7.35 -9.32 -0.41
N PRO A 127 -7.18 -10.53 -0.98
CA PRO A 127 -7.47 -10.75 -2.41
C PRO A 127 -8.91 -10.35 -2.74
N ILE A 128 -9.10 -9.65 -3.88
CA ILE A 128 -10.40 -9.05 -4.25
C ILE A 128 -11.59 -10.00 -4.16
N LYS A 129 -11.38 -11.27 -4.52
CA LYS A 129 -12.44 -12.31 -4.48
C LYS A 129 -12.97 -12.61 -3.07
N TYR A 130 -12.26 -12.18 -2.02
CA TYR A 130 -12.65 -12.37 -0.62
C TYR A 130 -12.95 -11.04 0.10
N LEU A 131 -12.73 -9.91 -0.58
CA LEU A 131 -12.83 -8.60 0.06
C LEU A 131 -14.25 -8.31 0.56
N SER A 132 -15.29 -8.60 -0.24
CA SER A 132 -16.69 -8.38 0.16
C SER A 132 -17.03 -9.13 1.44
N SER A 133 -16.77 -10.44 1.47
CA SER A 133 -17.08 -11.26 2.66
C SER A 133 -16.25 -10.88 3.89
N ALA A 134 -14.98 -10.51 3.70
CA ALA A 134 -14.13 -10.05 4.79
C ALA A 134 -14.61 -8.68 5.32
N ALA A 135 -14.95 -7.75 4.43
CA ALA A 135 -15.45 -6.43 4.82
C ALA A 135 -16.76 -6.53 5.62
N GLU A 136 -17.70 -7.34 5.18
CA GLU A 136 -18.97 -7.60 5.90
C GLU A 136 -18.73 -8.22 7.28
N ALA A 137 -17.84 -9.21 7.36
CA ALA A 137 -17.53 -9.88 8.63
C ALA A 137 -16.83 -8.97 9.65
N PHE A 138 -15.99 -8.04 9.18
CA PHE A 138 -15.18 -7.20 10.06
C PHE A 138 -15.77 -5.82 10.30
N ALA A 139 -16.70 -5.35 9.47
CA ALA A 139 -17.38 -4.06 9.64
C ALA A 139 -17.88 -3.79 11.06
N PRO A 140 -18.51 -4.75 11.78
CA PRO A 140 -18.99 -4.51 13.15
C PRO A 140 -17.90 -4.20 14.19
N HIS A 141 -16.63 -4.45 13.84
CA HIS A 141 -15.48 -4.25 14.73
C HIS A 141 -14.63 -3.04 14.35
N VAL A 142 -14.93 -2.40 13.23
CA VAL A 142 -14.22 -1.18 12.79
C VAL A 142 -14.69 0.00 13.62
N GLU A 143 -13.76 0.81 14.10
CA GLU A 143 -14.06 2.02 14.88
C GLU A 143 -14.72 3.09 14.00
N GLU A 144 -15.61 3.87 14.61
CA GLU A 144 -16.23 5.01 13.94
C GLU A 144 -15.18 6.06 13.53
N GLY A 145 -15.26 6.54 12.32
CA GLY A 145 -14.32 7.52 11.78
C GLY A 145 -12.97 6.95 11.36
N ALA A 146 -12.78 5.63 11.37
CA ALA A 146 -11.54 5.02 10.89
C ALA A 146 -11.36 5.19 9.37
N ILE A 147 -10.10 5.37 8.94
CA ILE A 147 -9.73 5.46 7.53
C ILE A 147 -9.54 4.05 6.97
N MET A 148 -10.18 3.75 5.83
CA MET A 148 -10.05 2.47 5.14
C MET A 148 -9.12 2.59 3.94
N VAL A 149 -8.00 1.86 3.94
CA VAL A 149 -7.03 1.85 2.84
C VAL A 149 -6.93 0.44 2.27
N ASN A 150 -7.43 0.22 1.06
CA ASN A 150 -7.21 -1.05 0.38
C ASN A 150 -5.80 -1.08 -0.24
N ALA A 151 -5.09 -2.18 -0.07
CA ALA A 151 -3.79 -2.46 -0.70
C ALA A 151 -3.83 -3.74 -1.56
N GLY A 152 -5.00 -4.37 -1.68
CA GLY A 152 -5.26 -5.48 -2.59
C GLY A 152 -5.54 -4.98 -4.01
N LYS A 153 -5.18 -5.75 -5.03
CA LYS A 153 -5.34 -5.38 -6.44
C LYS A 153 -6.48 -6.15 -7.08
N GLY A 154 -7.14 -5.52 -8.06
CA GLY A 154 -8.14 -6.14 -8.91
C GLY A 154 -9.51 -5.49 -8.83
N ILE A 155 -10.44 -6.04 -9.60
CA ILE A 155 -11.86 -5.67 -9.68
C ILE A 155 -12.67 -6.93 -9.39
N GLU A 156 -13.75 -6.82 -8.64
CA GLU A 156 -14.60 -7.95 -8.27
C GLU A 156 -15.24 -8.58 -9.49
N VAL A 157 -15.09 -9.89 -9.64
CA VAL A 157 -15.67 -10.63 -10.77
C VAL A 157 -17.20 -10.72 -10.62
N GLY A 158 -17.92 -10.44 -11.68
CA GLY A 158 -19.39 -10.51 -11.76
C GLY A 158 -20.08 -9.19 -11.43
N THR A 159 -19.63 -8.46 -10.42
CA THR A 159 -20.21 -7.16 -10.04
C THR A 159 -19.45 -5.97 -10.63
N TRP A 160 -18.18 -6.15 -10.99
CA TRP A 160 -17.27 -5.13 -11.50
C TRP A 160 -16.96 -4.02 -10.48
N ARG A 161 -17.30 -4.22 -9.21
CA ARG A 161 -17.02 -3.24 -8.15
C ARG A 161 -15.52 -3.12 -7.90
N ARG A 162 -15.07 -1.90 -7.71
CA ARG A 162 -13.72 -1.58 -7.25
C ARG A 162 -13.60 -1.85 -5.74
N PRO A 163 -12.38 -2.06 -5.21
CA PRO A 163 -12.18 -2.29 -3.78
C PRO A 163 -12.80 -1.20 -2.89
N SER A 164 -12.65 0.08 -3.26
CA SER A 164 -13.24 1.20 -2.51
C SER A 164 -14.77 1.11 -2.44
N GLU A 165 -15.45 0.78 -3.52
CA GLU A 165 -16.91 0.62 -3.55
C GLU A 165 -17.39 -0.54 -2.67
N ILE A 166 -16.61 -1.62 -2.60
CA ILE A 166 -16.89 -2.76 -1.72
C ILE A 166 -16.79 -2.32 -0.24
N LEU A 167 -15.69 -1.65 0.11
CA LEU A 167 -15.46 -1.19 1.48
C LEU A 167 -16.47 -0.12 1.91
N GLU A 168 -16.80 0.85 1.05
CA GLU A 168 -17.84 1.86 1.31
C GLU A 168 -19.22 1.24 1.51
N ALA A 169 -19.51 0.15 0.78
CA ALA A 169 -20.78 -0.56 0.94
C ALA A 169 -20.87 -1.29 2.28
N ALA A 170 -19.77 -1.87 2.76
CA ALA A 170 -19.74 -2.70 3.97
C ALA A 170 -19.48 -1.90 5.25
N VAL A 171 -18.59 -0.91 5.23
CA VAL A 171 -18.08 -0.18 6.41
C VAL A 171 -18.62 1.25 6.41
N LYS A 172 -19.88 1.42 6.83
CA LYS A 172 -20.61 2.70 6.78
C LYS A 172 -20.08 3.75 7.76
N GLN A 173 -19.41 3.34 8.82
CA GLN A 173 -18.83 4.21 9.85
C GLN A 173 -17.45 4.75 9.50
N ALA A 174 -16.85 4.35 8.36
CA ALA A 174 -15.57 4.86 7.92
C ALA A 174 -15.63 6.35 7.58
N SER A 175 -14.59 7.12 7.93
CA SER A 175 -14.49 8.54 7.56
C SER A 175 -14.09 8.73 6.10
N SER A 176 -13.27 7.82 5.60
CA SER A 176 -12.71 7.89 4.25
C SER A 176 -12.30 6.51 3.78
N VAL A 177 -12.49 6.25 2.49
CA VAL A 177 -12.19 4.96 1.85
C VAL A 177 -11.40 5.21 0.57
N GLY A 178 -10.45 4.31 0.27
CA GLY A 178 -9.71 4.32 -0.99
C GLY A 178 -8.61 3.28 -1.02
N SER A 179 -7.57 3.53 -1.82
CA SER A 179 -6.55 2.52 -2.09
C SER A 179 -5.13 3.09 -2.13
N ILE A 180 -4.15 2.27 -1.71
CA ILE A 180 -2.72 2.49 -1.92
C ILE A 180 -2.21 1.50 -2.95
N MET A 181 -1.55 2.00 -4.00
CA MET A 181 -1.12 1.18 -5.12
C MET A 181 0.23 1.62 -5.67
N GLY A 182 1.04 0.62 -6.09
CA GLY A 182 2.30 0.84 -6.80
C GLY A 182 2.89 -0.46 -7.35
N PRO A 183 4.01 -0.37 -8.09
CA PRO A 183 4.67 -1.51 -8.73
C PRO A 183 5.67 -2.20 -7.80
N ASN A 184 5.26 -2.58 -6.59
CA ASN A 184 6.16 -3.06 -5.55
C ASN A 184 6.26 -4.58 -5.46
N ILE A 185 7.39 -5.03 -4.94
CA ILE A 185 7.66 -6.40 -4.51
C ILE A 185 7.80 -6.39 -2.98
N ALA A 186 6.94 -7.17 -2.30
CA ALA A 186 6.85 -7.18 -0.84
C ALA A 186 8.20 -7.40 -0.14
N TYR A 187 9.00 -8.34 -0.63
CA TYR A 187 10.31 -8.66 -0.08
C TYR A 187 11.30 -7.48 -0.19
N GLU A 188 11.26 -6.74 -1.29
CA GLU A 188 12.14 -5.58 -1.50
C GLU A 188 11.76 -4.43 -0.57
N VAL A 189 10.46 -4.15 -0.45
CA VAL A 189 9.93 -3.11 0.44
C VAL A 189 10.25 -3.43 1.90
N ALA A 190 10.10 -4.68 2.32
CA ALA A 190 10.43 -5.13 3.68
C ALA A 190 11.93 -5.04 4.01
N GLN A 191 12.80 -5.01 2.99
CA GLN A 191 14.25 -4.83 3.12
C GLN A 191 14.70 -3.37 2.93
N ASP A 192 13.78 -2.42 3.02
CA ASP A 192 14.07 -0.98 2.84
C ASP A 192 14.64 -0.62 1.46
N ARG A 193 14.36 -1.41 0.42
CA ARG A 193 14.66 -1.01 -0.94
C ARG A 193 13.73 0.10 -1.39
N TYR A 194 14.24 1.01 -2.19
CA TYR A 194 13.48 2.14 -2.67
C TYR A 194 12.25 1.71 -3.47
N ALA A 195 11.11 2.26 -3.11
CA ALA A 195 9.84 2.05 -3.78
C ALA A 195 8.93 3.27 -3.67
N GLU A 196 8.02 3.43 -4.63
CA GLU A 196 7.03 4.51 -4.64
C GLU A 196 5.63 3.96 -4.84
N ASP A 197 4.67 4.53 -4.08
CA ASP A 197 3.24 4.25 -4.20
C ASP A 197 2.44 5.56 -4.28
N ILE A 198 1.19 5.41 -4.71
CA ILE A 198 0.17 6.47 -4.67
C ILE A 198 -0.94 5.97 -3.74
N VAL A 199 -1.40 6.84 -2.84
CA VAL A 199 -2.61 6.62 -2.04
C VAL A 199 -3.66 7.65 -2.41
N ALA A 200 -4.86 7.18 -2.71
CA ALA A 200 -6.01 8.02 -2.99
C ALA A 200 -7.20 7.58 -2.15
N LEU A 201 -7.78 8.52 -1.41
CA LEU A 201 -8.95 8.32 -0.57
C LEU A 201 -10.04 9.31 -0.96
N THR A 202 -11.28 9.05 -0.53
CA THR A 202 -12.44 9.94 -0.78
C THR A 202 -12.28 11.33 -0.17
N SER A 203 -11.43 11.47 0.85
CA SER A 203 -11.03 12.75 1.44
C SER A 203 -9.55 13.05 1.11
N HIS A 204 -9.27 14.22 0.53
CA HIS A 204 -7.91 14.67 0.23
C HIS A 204 -7.04 14.76 1.49
N SER A 205 -7.58 15.32 2.58
CA SER A 205 -6.86 15.42 3.86
C SER A 205 -6.45 14.04 4.38
N ASP A 206 -7.32 13.04 4.24
CA ASP A 206 -7.03 11.68 4.65
C ASP A 206 -6.04 10.99 3.70
N SER A 207 -6.06 11.33 2.39
CA SER A 207 -5.02 10.90 1.45
C SER A 207 -3.63 11.41 1.87
N VAL A 208 -3.53 12.67 2.31
CA VAL A 208 -2.29 13.25 2.82
C VAL A 208 -1.86 12.57 4.13
N LEU A 209 -2.80 12.32 5.05
CA LEU A 209 -2.51 11.62 6.31
C LEU A 209 -2.03 10.18 6.05
N ALA A 210 -2.73 9.44 5.19
CA ALA A 210 -2.34 8.08 4.81
C ALA A 210 -0.98 8.06 4.09
N ALA A 211 -0.73 8.99 3.17
CA ALA A 211 0.56 9.10 2.51
C ALA A 211 1.71 9.25 3.51
N ARG A 212 1.55 10.09 4.53
CA ARG A 212 2.54 10.25 5.60
C ARG A 212 2.67 9.02 6.47
N ALA A 213 1.55 8.37 6.78
CA ALA A 213 1.51 7.15 7.59
C ALA A 213 2.35 6.01 6.97
N PHE A 214 2.33 5.88 5.65
CA PHE A 214 3.11 4.88 4.93
C PHE A 214 4.52 5.35 4.56
N SER A 215 4.79 6.65 4.45
CA SER A 215 6.08 7.14 3.94
C SER A 215 7.23 6.89 4.91
N THR A 216 8.34 6.40 4.36
CA THR A 216 9.64 6.25 5.04
C THR A 216 10.73 6.78 4.10
N PRO A 217 12.00 6.90 4.51
CA PRO A 217 13.07 7.31 3.60
C PRO A 217 13.23 6.43 2.35
N SER A 218 12.83 5.16 2.43
CA SER A 218 12.92 4.18 1.33
C SER A 218 11.59 3.89 0.64
N PHE A 219 10.45 4.22 1.25
CA PHE A 219 9.12 3.98 0.72
C PHE A 219 8.35 5.30 0.63
N ILE A 220 8.31 5.89 -0.56
CA ILE A 220 7.70 7.20 -0.78
C ILE A 220 6.25 7.00 -1.22
N VAL A 221 5.30 7.60 -0.49
CA VAL A 221 3.88 7.55 -0.84
C VAL A 221 3.36 8.95 -1.16
N ARG A 222 2.72 9.09 -2.32
CA ARG A 222 2.17 10.36 -2.79
C ARG A 222 0.64 10.36 -2.65
N PRO A 223 0.05 11.43 -2.09
CA PRO A 223 -1.40 11.55 -2.05
C PRO A 223 -1.97 11.87 -3.43
N SER A 224 -3.19 11.40 -3.70
CA SER A 224 -3.98 11.69 -4.89
C SER A 224 -5.45 11.82 -4.52
N ASP A 225 -6.23 12.47 -5.40
CA ASP A 225 -7.69 12.56 -5.29
C ASP A 225 -8.40 11.58 -6.26
N ASP A 226 -7.61 10.91 -7.12
CA ASP A 226 -8.15 10.00 -8.13
C ASP A 226 -8.15 8.55 -7.64
N VAL A 227 -9.12 8.21 -6.79
CA VAL A 227 -9.32 6.82 -6.29
C VAL A 227 -9.56 5.86 -7.47
N VAL A 228 -10.35 6.29 -8.44
CA VAL A 228 -10.73 5.45 -9.60
C VAL A 228 -9.50 5.13 -10.44
N GLY A 229 -8.72 6.14 -10.81
CA GLY A 229 -7.52 5.97 -11.61
C GLY A 229 -6.46 5.10 -10.92
N VAL A 230 -6.28 5.26 -9.60
CA VAL A 230 -5.34 4.45 -8.81
C VAL A 230 -5.76 2.97 -8.81
N GLU A 231 -7.05 2.66 -8.60
CA GLU A 231 -7.55 1.28 -8.58
C GLU A 231 -7.54 0.62 -9.95
N ILE A 232 -8.02 1.33 -10.99
CA ILE A 232 -8.05 0.82 -12.36
C ILE A 232 -6.63 0.63 -12.92
N GLY A 233 -5.75 1.62 -12.70
CA GLY A 233 -4.34 1.53 -13.10
C GLY A 233 -3.65 0.31 -12.49
N ALA A 234 -3.88 0.05 -11.20
CA ALA A 234 -3.33 -1.12 -10.52
C ALA A 234 -3.90 -2.45 -11.03
N ALA A 235 -5.19 -2.50 -11.37
CA ALA A 235 -5.83 -3.69 -11.93
C ALA A 235 -5.28 -4.02 -13.33
N LEU A 236 -5.00 -3.00 -14.15
CA LEU A 236 -4.55 -3.13 -15.54
C LEU A 236 -3.02 -3.20 -15.70
N LYS A 237 -2.23 -2.94 -14.66
CA LYS A 237 -0.77 -2.82 -14.77
C LYS A 237 -0.07 -3.98 -15.48
N ASN A 238 -0.53 -5.22 -15.27
CA ASN A 238 0.07 -6.40 -15.86
C ASN A 238 -0.20 -6.47 -17.37
N ILE A 239 -1.34 -5.97 -17.85
CA ILE A 239 -1.66 -5.88 -19.27
C ILE A 239 -0.71 -4.88 -19.95
N VAL A 240 -0.48 -3.73 -19.31
CA VAL A 240 0.47 -2.73 -19.79
C VAL A 240 1.89 -3.27 -19.81
N ALA A 241 2.30 -4.01 -18.76
CA ALA A 241 3.63 -4.64 -18.70
C ALA A 241 3.83 -5.68 -19.81
N LEU A 242 2.81 -6.50 -20.10
CA LEU A 242 2.84 -7.45 -21.22
C LEU A 242 2.99 -6.72 -22.57
N ALA A 243 2.19 -5.68 -22.80
CA ALA A 243 2.26 -4.89 -24.03
C ALA A 243 3.65 -4.25 -24.22
N ALA A 244 4.24 -3.69 -23.15
CA ALA A 244 5.58 -3.15 -23.18
C ALA A 244 6.63 -4.23 -23.54
N GLY A 245 6.53 -5.42 -22.91
CA GLY A 245 7.43 -6.54 -23.21
C GLY A 245 7.34 -7.02 -24.67
N PHE A 246 6.15 -6.99 -25.27
CA PHE A 246 6.00 -7.28 -26.70
C PHE A 246 6.65 -6.22 -27.62
N CYS A 247 6.72 -4.97 -27.18
CA CYS A 247 7.36 -3.91 -27.95
C CYS A 247 8.90 -3.94 -27.83
N ASP A 248 9.42 -4.47 -26.73
CA ASP A 248 10.87 -4.55 -26.47
C ASP A 248 11.53 -5.81 -27.04
N GLY A 249 10.77 -6.85 -27.34
CA GLY A 249 11.24 -8.15 -27.85
C GLY A 249 10.91 -8.37 -29.31
#